data_bb117f605eff7511ecc39a44bd6c7596
#
_entry.id   bb117f605eff7511ecc39a44bd6c7596
#
_cell.length_a   1.000
_cell.length_b   1.000
_cell.length_c   1.000
_cell.angle_alpha   90.00
_cell.angle_beta   90.00
_cell.angle_gamma   90.00
#
_symmetry.space_group_name_H-M   'P 1'
#
loop_
_entity.id
_entity.type
_entity.pdbx_description
1 polymer ?
#
loop_
_entity_poly.entity_id
_entity_poly.type
_entity_poly.pdbx_seq_one_letter_code
_entity_poly.pdbx_strand_id
1 'polypeptide(L)'
;GDQAASTNYDAIADQHGFVVAYPDGIDLSWADGRGASIPDRQGVDDVGFLGALIDRLSRDYGVAPGRVFVTGTSAGAFMANRLACERADIVSAVAPVAGTLGIAFPCAPSRPVSVLQVHGTADPVVPFGGGTMLGRGGYSDIVAAPAMAQRWRELDGCPGPPVENVSGAVHRFTAAGCAGGTEVVFVQIDGGSHTWPTGPGFDTSQETGQFFATHGR
;
A
#
# COMPACT_ATOMS: atom_id res chain seq x y z
N GLY A 1 -5.08 -15.85 8.54
CA GLY A 1 -6.20 -15.22 8.87
C GLY A 1 -7.10 -14.62 7.81
N ASP A 2 -7.78 -13.58 8.22
CA ASP A 2 -8.86 -12.95 7.46
C ASP A 2 -8.39 -12.35 6.12
N GLN A 3 -7.17 -11.81 6.08
CA GLN A 3 -6.61 -11.23 4.85
C GLN A 3 -6.44 -12.29 3.74
N ALA A 4 -5.93 -13.48 4.08
CA ALA A 4 -5.78 -14.56 3.12
C ALA A 4 -7.13 -15.00 2.53
N ALA A 5 -8.14 -15.16 3.40
CA ALA A 5 -9.48 -15.56 2.97
C ALA A 5 -10.19 -14.48 2.14
N SER A 6 -10.03 -13.20 2.51
CA SER A 6 -10.73 -12.09 1.84
C SER A 6 -10.11 -11.67 0.51
N THR A 7 -8.81 -11.89 0.32
CA THR A 7 -8.10 -11.46 -0.90
C THR A 7 -7.84 -12.58 -1.88
N ASN A 8 -7.92 -13.84 -1.45
CA ASN A 8 -7.51 -15.00 -2.25
C ASN A 8 -6.10 -14.84 -2.86
N TYR A 9 -5.19 -14.21 -2.11
CA TYR A 9 -3.87 -13.87 -2.64
C TYR A 9 -2.97 -15.09 -2.84
N ASP A 10 -3.32 -16.24 -2.23
CA ASP A 10 -2.63 -17.51 -2.51
C ASP A 10 -2.72 -17.89 -3.99
N ALA A 11 -3.91 -17.71 -4.61
CA ALA A 11 -4.08 -17.98 -6.04
C ALA A 11 -3.28 -16.97 -6.90
N ILE A 12 -3.16 -15.71 -6.46
CA ILE A 12 -2.32 -14.71 -7.12
C ILE A 12 -0.84 -15.08 -7.03
N ALA A 13 -0.41 -15.56 -5.85
CA ALA A 13 0.95 -16.04 -5.65
C ALA A 13 1.29 -17.23 -6.57
N ASP A 14 0.40 -18.20 -6.67
CA ASP A 14 0.55 -19.34 -7.58
C ASP A 14 0.62 -18.88 -9.06
N GLN A 15 -0.25 -17.96 -9.46
CA GLN A 15 -0.32 -17.45 -10.82
C GLN A 15 0.98 -16.75 -11.26
N HIS A 16 1.61 -15.99 -10.35
CA HIS A 16 2.78 -15.18 -10.65
C HIS A 16 4.11 -15.75 -10.12
N GLY A 17 4.07 -16.89 -9.43
CA GLY A 17 5.26 -17.49 -8.83
C GLY A 17 5.79 -16.70 -7.64
N PHE A 18 4.90 -16.11 -6.83
CA PHE A 18 5.26 -15.39 -5.61
C PHE A 18 5.27 -16.32 -4.39
N VAL A 19 6.08 -15.98 -3.40
CA VAL A 19 5.89 -16.39 -2.01
C VAL A 19 5.05 -15.31 -1.34
N VAL A 20 3.95 -15.68 -0.72
CA VAL A 20 3.10 -14.76 0.03
C VAL A 20 3.18 -15.04 1.53
N ALA A 21 3.29 -14.00 2.34
CA ALA A 21 3.23 -14.07 3.79
C ALA A 21 2.14 -13.12 4.31
N TYR A 22 1.41 -13.56 5.32
CA TYR A 22 0.36 -12.80 5.99
C TYR A 22 0.75 -12.60 7.46
N PRO A 23 1.61 -11.61 7.76
CA PRO A 23 1.97 -11.35 9.15
C PRO A 23 0.80 -10.74 9.93
N ASP A 24 0.73 -11.05 11.21
CA ASP A 24 -0.25 -10.50 12.14
C ASP A 24 0.37 -9.41 13.00
N GLY A 25 -0.27 -8.25 13.05
CA GLY A 25 0.10 -7.16 13.93
C GLY A 25 -0.58 -7.25 15.31
N ILE A 26 0.00 -6.60 16.30
CA ILE A 26 -0.56 -6.50 17.65
C ILE A 26 -1.91 -5.76 17.59
N ASP A 27 -2.92 -6.30 18.24
CA ASP A 27 -4.28 -5.76 18.28
C ASP A 27 -4.87 -5.53 16.86
N LEU A 28 -4.60 -6.46 15.93
CA LEU A 28 -5.03 -6.38 14.53
C LEU A 28 -4.63 -5.04 13.86
N SER A 29 -3.49 -4.48 14.27
CA SER A 29 -3.01 -3.18 13.85
C SER A 29 -1.48 -3.18 13.75
N TRP A 30 -0.90 -2.07 13.30
CA TRP A 30 0.52 -1.89 13.10
C TRP A 30 1.00 -0.59 13.75
N ALA A 31 2.26 -0.52 14.11
CA ALA A 31 2.95 0.72 14.39
C ALA A 31 3.21 1.44 13.06
N ASP A 32 2.17 2.05 12.50
CA ASP A 32 2.15 2.61 11.16
C ASP A 32 2.52 4.11 11.09
N GLY A 33 2.82 4.70 12.23
CA GLY A 33 3.30 6.09 12.33
C GLY A 33 2.19 7.14 12.46
N ARG A 34 0.90 6.75 12.54
CA ARG A 34 -0.19 7.69 12.83
C ARG A 34 -0.20 8.15 14.28
N GLY A 35 0.47 7.41 15.19
CA GLY A 35 0.45 7.66 16.63
C GLY A 35 -0.86 7.24 17.33
N ALA A 36 -1.75 6.56 16.63
CA ALA A 36 -3.11 6.26 17.08
C ALA A 36 -3.39 4.76 17.24
N SER A 37 -2.54 3.88 16.78
CA SER A 37 -2.66 2.45 17.04
C SER A 37 -2.08 2.07 18.41
N ILE A 38 -2.50 0.93 18.95
CA ILE A 38 -1.91 0.40 20.17
C ILE A 38 -0.41 0.13 19.99
N PRO A 39 0.05 -0.57 18.93
CA PRO A 39 1.49 -0.76 18.70
C PRO A 39 2.27 0.54 18.52
N ASP A 40 1.72 1.58 17.87
CA ASP A 40 2.37 2.89 17.81
C ASP A 40 2.64 3.47 19.22
N ARG A 41 1.61 3.43 20.09
CA ARG A 41 1.72 3.98 21.45
C ARG A 41 2.63 3.16 22.36
N GLN A 42 2.78 1.88 22.07
CA GLN A 42 3.70 0.99 22.80
C GLN A 42 5.13 1.04 22.25
N GLY A 43 5.38 1.76 21.17
CA GLY A 43 6.68 1.83 20.53
C GLY A 43 7.14 0.50 19.93
N VAL A 44 6.19 -0.30 19.43
CA VAL A 44 6.50 -1.58 18.78
C VAL A 44 7.29 -1.33 17.49
N ASP A 45 8.37 -2.06 17.28
CA ASP A 45 9.19 -1.97 16.06
C ASP A 45 8.66 -2.92 14.96
N ASP A 46 7.51 -2.60 14.39
CA ASP A 46 6.95 -3.39 13.30
C ASP A 46 7.75 -3.25 12.00
N VAL A 47 8.41 -2.14 11.77
CA VAL A 47 9.33 -1.98 10.63
C VAL A 47 10.49 -2.97 10.73
N GLY A 48 11.10 -3.09 11.90
CA GLY A 48 12.16 -4.06 12.16
C GLY A 48 11.65 -5.51 12.06
N PHE A 49 10.48 -5.81 12.61
CA PHE A 49 9.85 -7.13 12.51
C PHE A 49 9.62 -7.54 11.05
N LEU A 50 8.97 -6.67 10.26
CA LEU A 50 8.66 -6.97 8.87
C LEU A 50 9.93 -7.04 8.00
N GLY A 51 10.92 -6.20 8.28
CA GLY A 51 12.22 -6.29 7.63
C GLY A 51 12.92 -7.62 7.90
N ALA A 52 12.91 -8.09 9.14
CA ALA A 52 13.47 -9.39 9.52
C ALA A 52 12.71 -10.56 8.88
N LEU A 53 11.38 -10.46 8.79
CA LEU A 53 10.55 -11.46 8.12
C LEU A 53 10.88 -11.53 6.62
N ILE A 54 10.96 -10.39 5.95
CA ILE A 54 11.35 -10.32 4.52
C ILE A 54 12.73 -10.96 4.31
N ASP A 55 13.70 -10.62 5.14
CA ASP A 55 15.05 -11.16 5.06
C ASP A 55 15.06 -12.69 5.27
N ARG A 56 14.30 -13.20 6.24
CA ARG A 56 14.17 -14.63 6.49
C ARG A 56 13.55 -15.37 5.30
N LEU A 57 12.42 -14.86 4.79
CA LEU A 57 11.74 -15.46 3.65
C LEU A 57 12.57 -15.39 2.37
N SER A 58 13.29 -14.30 2.18
CA SER A 58 14.19 -14.14 1.03
C SER A 58 15.30 -15.18 1.01
N ARG A 59 15.88 -15.47 2.18
CA ARG A 59 16.89 -16.54 2.30
C ARG A 59 16.29 -17.93 2.13
N ASP A 60 15.15 -18.20 2.76
CA ASP A 60 14.57 -19.54 2.79
C ASP A 60 13.98 -19.97 1.43
N TYR A 61 13.49 -18.99 0.65
CA TYR A 61 12.83 -19.24 -0.64
C TYR A 61 13.58 -18.69 -1.86
N GLY A 62 14.76 -18.10 -1.67
CA GLY A 62 15.56 -17.57 -2.77
C GLY A 62 14.90 -16.41 -3.51
N VAL A 63 14.24 -15.50 -2.79
CA VAL A 63 13.61 -14.32 -3.39
C VAL A 63 14.69 -13.42 -4.00
N ALA A 64 14.52 -13.07 -5.27
CA ALA A 64 15.46 -12.21 -5.97
C ALA A 64 15.48 -10.80 -5.37
N PRO A 65 16.67 -10.17 -5.23
CA PRO A 65 16.76 -8.76 -4.86
C PRO A 65 15.91 -7.88 -5.78
N GLY A 66 15.23 -6.90 -5.22
CA GLY A 66 14.34 -6.04 -6.00
C GLY A 66 12.96 -6.65 -6.32
N ARG A 67 12.63 -7.79 -5.75
CA ARG A 67 11.35 -8.50 -5.95
C ARG A 67 10.57 -8.65 -4.64
N VAL A 68 10.59 -7.64 -3.79
CA VAL A 68 9.82 -7.58 -2.55
C VAL A 68 8.72 -6.54 -2.69
N PHE A 69 7.50 -6.97 -2.43
CA PHE A 69 6.28 -6.19 -2.60
C PHE A 69 5.43 -6.22 -1.34
N VAL A 70 4.73 -5.14 -1.07
CA VAL A 70 3.88 -5.05 0.12
C VAL A 70 2.50 -4.53 -0.26
N THR A 71 1.47 -5.21 0.21
CA THR A 71 0.09 -4.75 0.08
C THR A 71 -0.65 -4.96 1.40
N GLY A 72 -1.74 -4.25 1.56
CA GLY A 72 -2.60 -4.36 2.72
C GLY A 72 -3.80 -3.44 2.64
N THR A 73 -4.81 -3.72 3.47
CA THR A 73 -6.03 -2.94 3.58
C THR A 73 -6.02 -2.15 4.88
N SER A 74 -6.54 -0.91 4.86
CA SER A 74 -6.74 -0.12 6.09
C SER A 74 -5.43 0.05 6.87
N ALA A 75 -5.34 -0.45 8.11
CA ALA A 75 -4.09 -0.45 8.89
C ALA A 75 -2.91 -1.07 8.12
N GLY A 76 -3.16 -2.14 7.35
CA GLY A 76 -2.16 -2.74 6.46
C GLY A 76 -1.70 -1.82 5.35
N ALA A 77 -2.58 -0.97 4.83
CA ALA A 77 -2.23 0.03 3.82
C ALA A 77 -1.36 1.16 4.40
N PHE A 78 -1.69 1.63 5.61
CA PHE A 78 -0.83 2.59 6.33
C PHE A 78 0.56 2.01 6.56
N MET A 79 0.63 0.74 6.97
CA MET A 79 1.92 0.07 7.18
C MET A 79 2.69 -0.16 5.87
N ALA A 80 2.00 -0.49 4.77
CA ALA A 80 2.63 -0.62 3.45
C ALA A 80 3.27 0.70 3.00
N ASN A 81 2.56 1.81 3.16
CA ASN A 81 3.12 3.14 2.89
C ASN A 81 4.33 3.44 3.78
N ARG A 82 4.25 3.15 5.09
CA ARG A 82 5.37 3.34 6.02
C ARG A 82 6.60 2.53 5.60
N LEU A 83 6.42 1.26 5.24
CA LEU A 83 7.54 0.43 4.76
C LEU A 83 8.17 0.99 3.48
N ALA A 84 7.36 1.49 2.55
CA ALA A 84 7.88 2.14 1.36
C ALA A 84 8.68 3.41 1.70
N CYS A 85 8.25 4.19 2.71
CA CYS A 85 8.96 5.37 3.17
C CYS A 85 10.30 5.05 3.86
N GLU A 86 10.36 3.98 4.66
CA GLU A 86 11.49 3.69 5.54
C GLU A 86 12.38 2.55 5.04
N ARG A 87 11.86 1.64 4.22
CA ARG A 87 12.55 0.45 3.74
C ARG A 87 12.51 0.31 2.22
N ALA A 88 12.60 1.44 1.51
CA ALA A 88 12.77 1.45 0.06
C ALA A 88 14.06 0.74 -0.42
N ASP A 89 15.01 0.49 0.50
CA ASP A 89 16.18 -0.34 0.26
C ASP A 89 15.82 -1.77 -0.14
N ILE A 90 14.76 -2.34 0.44
CA ILE A 90 14.30 -3.71 0.18
C ILE A 90 12.93 -3.78 -0.52
N VAL A 91 12.02 -2.83 -0.27
CA VAL A 91 10.69 -2.81 -0.87
C VAL A 91 10.72 -2.13 -2.23
N SER A 92 10.29 -2.82 -3.27
CA SER A 92 10.32 -2.33 -4.66
C SER A 92 9.02 -1.71 -5.11
N ALA A 93 7.91 -2.24 -4.66
CA ALA A 93 6.58 -1.71 -4.96
C ALA A 93 5.60 -1.96 -3.81
N VAL A 94 4.63 -1.07 -3.69
CA VAL A 94 3.55 -1.18 -2.70
C VAL A 94 2.19 -0.98 -3.33
N ALA A 95 1.18 -1.66 -2.76
CA ALA A 95 -0.20 -1.49 -3.17
C ALA A 95 -1.09 -1.24 -1.93
N PRO A 96 -1.13 -0.01 -1.41
CA PRO A 96 -1.99 0.34 -0.29
C PRO A 96 -3.46 0.45 -0.72
N VAL A 97 -4.36 -0.24 -0.01
CA VAL A 97 -5.80 -0.24 -0.28
C VAL A 97 -6.55 0.34 0.92
N ALA A 98 -7.34 1.38 0.69
CA ALA A 98 -8.15 2.07 1.72
C ALA A 98 -7.30 2.55 2.92
N GLY A 99 -6.16 3.17 2.64
CA GLY A 99 -5.28 3.76 3.66
C GLY A 99 -4.18 4.62 3.06
N THR A 100 -3.69 5.58 3.82
CA THR A 100 -2.68 6.56 3.39
C THR A 100 -1.50 6.64 4.38
N LEU A 101 -1.23 7.81 4.92
CA LEU A 101 -0.26 8.07 6.00
C LEU A 101 -0.82 9.07 7.01
N GLY A 102 -0.30 9.08 8.20
CA GLY A 102 -0.48 10.19 9.13
C GLY A 102 0.05 11.49 8.52
N ILE A 103 -0.67 12.60 8.72
CA ILE A 103 -0.33 13.87 8.07
C ILE A 103 1.07 14.38 8.45
N ALA A 104 1.50 14.12 9.68
CA ALA A 104 2.80 14.52 10.20
C ALA A 104 3.92 13.49 9.95
N PHE A 105 3.60 12.34 9.33
CA PHE A 105 4.60 11.30 9.14
C PHE A 105 5.65 11.70 8.09
N PRO A 106 6.94 11.71 8.45
CA PRO A 106 8.01 12.06 7.53
C PRO A 106 8.28 10.89 6.56
N CYS A 107 7.87 11.02 5.32
CA CYS A 107 8.16 10.03 4.28
C CYS A 107 9.32 10.49 3.41
N ALA A 108 10.45 9.80 3.49
CA ALA A 108 11.66 10.10 2.75
C ALA A 108 12.33 8.80 2.27
N PRO A 109 11.77 8.13 1.26
CA PRO A 109 12.30 6.87 0.77
C PRO A 109 13.72 7.05 0.22
N SER A 110 14.61 6.09 0.49
CA SER A 110 16.01 6.12 0.03
C SER A 110 16.16 5.95 -1.49
N ARG A 111 15.12 5.47 -2.15
CA ARG A 111 15.01 5.33 -3.61
C ARG A 111 13.56 5.31 -4.05
N PRO A 112 13.26 5.53 -5.33
CA PRO A 112 11.89 5.46 -5.86
C PRO A 112 11.23 4.10 -5.62
N VAL A 113 9.91 4.09 -5.35
CA VAL A 113 9.10 2.90 -5.11
C VAL A 113 7.85 2.96 -6.00
N SER A 114 7.60 1.93 -6.78
CA SER A 114 6.36 1.87 -7.56
C SER A 114 5.14 1.72 -6.65
N VAL A 115 4.06 2.43 -6.96
CA VAL A 115 2.86 2.48 -6.12
C VAL A 115 1.60 2.24 -6.94
N LEU A 116 0.76 1.32 -6.49
CA LEU A 116 -0.62 1.17 -6.94
C LEU A 116 -1.55 1.42 -5.74
N GLN A 117 -2.03 2.64 -5.59
CA GLN A 117 -2.93 3.03 -4.52
C GLN A 117 -4.38 2.85 -4.94
N VAL A 118 -5.22 2.22 -4.10
CA VAL A 118 -6.65 2.01 -4.35
C VAL A 118 -7.47 2.62 -3.22
N HIS A 119 -8.49 3.42 -3.53
CA HIS A 119 -9.35 4.03 -2.50
C HIS A 119 -10.76 4.32 -3.03
N GLY A 120 -11.76 4.02 -2.23
CA GLY A 120 -13.16 4.34 -2.50
C GLY A 120 -13.53 5.76 -2.06
N THR A 121 -14.28 6.49 -2.88
CA THR A 121 -14.65 7.88 -2.57
C THR A 121 -15.67 8.03 -1.44
N ALA A 122 -16.43 6.97 -1.13
CA ALA A 122 -17.39 6.91 -0.04
C ALA A 122 -16.92 6.07 1.15
N ASP A 123 -15.60 5.94 1.35
CA ASP A 123 -15.03 5.22 2.49
C ASP A 123 -15.42 5.90 3.82
N PRO A 124 -16.19 5.22 4.69
CA PRO A 124 -16.66 5.81 5.95
C PRO A 124 -15.64 5.66 7.10
N VAL A 125 -14.58 4.91 6.91
CA VAL A 125 -13.59 4.59 7.95
C VAL A 125 -12.31 5.39 7.75
N VAL A 126 -11.72 5.30 6.57
CA VAL A 126 -10.55 6.10 6.16
C VAL A 126 -11.02 7.14 5.14
N PRO A 127 -11.35 8.37 5.56
CA PRO A 127 -11.94 9.36 4.68
C PRO A 127 -11.08 9.62 3.43
N PHE A 128 -11.68 9.51 2.26
CA PHE A 128 -11.03 9.78 0.98
C PHE A 128 -10.39 11.18 0.95
N GLY A 129 -11.09 12.17 1.52
CA GLY A 129 -10.62 13.55 1.64
C GLY A 129 -9.61 13.80 2.76
N GLY A 130 -9.18 12.77 3.48
CA GLY A 130 -8.27 12.94 4.62
C GLY A 130 -8.92 13.57 5.83
N GLY A 131 -8.10 14.17 6.70
CA GLY A 131 -8.54 14.76 7.94
C GLY A 131 -8.57 13.77 9.10
N THR A 132 -9.38 14.04 10.11
CA THR A 132 -9.43 13.25 11.34
C THR A 132 -10.22 11.95 11.13
N MET A 133 -9.61 10.83 11.51
CA MET A 133 -10.28 9.53 11.54
C MET A 133 -10.17 8.88 12.92
N LEU A 134 -11.11 8.00 13.23
CA LEU A 134 -11.06 7.14 14.42
C LEU A 134 -10.63 5.73 14.01
N GLY A 135 -9.44 5.33 14.43
CA GLY A 135 -8.94 3.96 14.31
C GLY A 135 -9.14 3.15 15.59
N ARG A 136 -8.64 1.92 15.62
CA ARG A 136 -8.76 1.02 16.79
C ARG A 136 -8.16 1.61 18.07
N GLY A 137 -7.07 2.36 17.95
CA GLY A 137 -6.33 2.91 19.10
C GLY A 137 -6.62 4.38 19.39
N GLY A 138 -7.44 5.07 18.60
CA GLY A 138 -7.75 6.47 18.83
C GLY A 138 -7.85 7.29 17.53
N TYR A 139 -7.89 8.60 17.70
CA TYR A 139 -7.96 9.54 16.58
C TYR A 139 -6.58 9.81 15.98
N SER A 140 -6.56 10.04 14.68
CA SER A 140 -5.38 10.51 13.96
C SER A 140 -5.79 11.39 12.78
N ASP A 141 -4.94 12.32 12.39
CA ASP A 141 -5.12 13.11 11.17
C ASP A 141 -4.31 12.47 10.04
N ILE A 142 -4.97 12.24 8.92
CA ILE A 142 -4.42 11.50 7.79
C ILE A 142 -4.41 12.32 6.51
N VAL A 143 -3.52 11.95 5.62
CA VAL A 143 -3.41 12.52 4.28
C VAL A 143 -4.60 12.07 3.42
N ALA A 144 -5.19 12.99 2.65
CA ALA A 144 -6.21 12.65 1.66
C ALA A 144 -5.67 11.68 0.60
N ALA A 145 -6.51 10.77 0.11
CA ALA A 145 -6.08 9.77 -0.87
C ALA A 145 -5.48 10.38 -2.15
N PRO A 146 -6.09 11.41 -2.78
CA PRO A 146 -5.46 12.06 -3.95
C PRO A 146 -4.14 12.75 -3.63
N ALA A 147 -4.05 13.38 -2.44
CA ALA A 147 -2.82 14.04 -1.98
C ALA A 147 -1.70 13.03 -1.71
N MET A 148 -2.02 11.84 -1.21
CA MET A 148 -1.04 10.77 -1.03
C MET A 148 -0.47 10.29 -2.36
N ALA A 149 -1.31 10.10 -3.35
CA ALA A 149 -0.87 9.75 -4.71
C ALA A 149 0.02 10.85 -5.32
N GLN A 150 -0.34 12.12 -5.12
CA GLN A 150 0.49 13.24 -5.54
C GLN A 150 1.86 13.22 -4.85
N ARG A 151 1.87 13.00 -3.53
CA ARG A 151 3.12 12.89 -2.75
C ARG A 151 4.03 11.79 -3.29
N TRP A 152 3.49 10.64 -3.65
CA TRP A 152 4.28 9.57 -4.26
C TRP A 152 4.85 9.96 -5.63
N ARG A 153 4.07 10.66 -6.47
CA ARG A 153 4.58 11.19 -7.75
C ARG A 153 5.73 12.16 -7.57
N GLU A 154 5.64 13.01 -6.54
CA GLU A 154 6.71 13.95 -6.20
C GLU A 154 7.97 13.24 -5.69
N LEU A 155 7.81 12.28 -4.77
CA LEU A 155 8.92 11.48 -4.22
C LEU A 155 9.63 10.65 -5.29
N ASP A 156 8.89 10.11 -6.23
CA ASP A 156 9.42 9.30 -7.34
C ASP A 156 9.87 10.15 -8.55
N GLY A 157 9.76 11.47 -8.48
CA GLY A 157 10.20 12.34 -9.57
C GLY A 157 9.47 12.08 -10.88
N CYS A 158 8.16 11.84 -10.84
CA CYS A 158 7.38 11.56 -12.02
C CYS A 158 7.28 12.81 -12.93
N PRO A 159 7.48 12.67 -14.26
CA PRO A 159 7.43 13.79 -15.19
C PRO A 159 5.98 14.16 -15.54
N GLY A 160 5.52 15.29 -15.09
CA GLY A 160 4.20 15.84 -15.48
C GLY A 160 3.02 15.20 -14.73
N PRO A 161 1.80 15.61 -15.12
CA PRO A 161 0.57 15.12 -14.51
C PRO A 161 0.28 13.66 -14.90
N PRO A 162 -0.48 12.91 -14.07
CA PRO A 162 -0.90 11.57 -14.43
C PRO A 162 -1.91 11.59 -15.59
N VAL A 163 -1.93 10.51 -16.36
CA VAL A 163 -2.95 10.27 -17.38
C VAL A 163 -4.15 9.60 -16.73
N GLU A 164 -5.34 10.17 -16.91
CA GLU A 164 -6.60 9.60 -16.43
C GLU A 164 -7.22 8.67 -17.45
N ASN A 165 -7.69 7.51 -17.01
CA ASN A 165 -8.54 6.59 -17.76
C ASN A 165 -9.75 6.23 -16.89
N VAL A 166 -10.96 6.35 -17.47
CA VAL A 166 -12.21 6.12 -16.76
C VAL A 166 -12.94 4.91 -17.37
N SER A 167 -13.32 3.97 -16.52
CA SER A 167 -14.14 2.82 -16.89
C SER A 167 -15.22 2.61 -15.83
N GLY A 168 -16.44 3.04 -16.11
CA GLY A 168 -17.54 3.04 -15.14
C GLY A 168 -17.19 3.88 -13.92
N ALA A 169 -17.27 3.28 -12.72
CA ALA A 169 -16.92 3.94 -11.46
C ALA A 169 -15.41 3.97 -11.17
N VAL A 170 -14.58 3.36 -12.03
CA VAL A 170 -13.14 3.25 -11.81
C VAL A 170 -12.41 4.35 -12.57
N HIS A 171 -11.72 5.23 -11.83
CA HIS A 171 -10.83 6.25 -12.36
C HIS A 171 -9.39 5.83 -12.06
N ARG A 172 -8.59 5.62 -13.11
CA ARG A 172 -7.19 5.25 -13.00
C ARG A 172 -6.32 6.40 -13.44
N PHE A 173 -5.50 6.89 -12.53
CA PHE A 173 -4.53 7.96 -12.78
C PHE A 173 -3.13 7.36 -12.81
N THR A 174 -2.49 7.35 -13.96
CA THR A 174 -1.20 6.70 -14.18
C THR A 174 -0.11 7.73 -14.45
N ALA A 175 0.93 7.73 -13.64
CA ALA A 175 2.16 8.47 -13.86
C ALA A 175 3.29 7.49 -14.10
N ALA A 176 3.70 7.37 -15.35
CA ALA A 176 4.77 6.48 -15.81
C ALA A 176 6.07 7.25 -16.06
N GLY A 177 7.17 6.51 -16.24
CA GLY A 177 8.48 7.10 -16.53
C GLY A 177 9.08 7.89 -15.37
N CYS A 178 8.71 7.55 -14.16
CA CYS A 178 9.29 8.15 -12.95
C CYS A 178 10.73 7.69 -12.74
N ALA A 179 11.44 8.30 -11.79
CA ALA A 179 12.83 7.97 -11.51
C ALA A 179 13.00 6.47 -11.21
N GLY A 180 14.12 5.90 -11.66
CA GLY A 180 14.39 4.47 -11.49
C GLY A 180 13.45 3.53 -12.25
N GLY A 181 12.67 4.03 -13.22
CA GLY A 181 11.69 3.25 -13.98
C GLY A 181 10.44 2.92 -13.19
N THR A 182 10.18 3.63 -12.10
CA THR A 182 8.98 3.42 -11.27
C THR A 182 7.73 4.02 -11.92
N GLU A 183 6.58 3.61 -11.40
CA GLU A 183 5.25 4.07 -11.82
C GLU A 183 4.38 4.32 -10.60
N VAL A 184 3.61 5.40 -10.63
CA VAL A 184 2.61 5.70 -9.59
C VAL A 184 1.23 5.66 -10.23
N VAL A 185 0.43 4.70 -9.77
CA VAL A 185 -0.96 4.53 -10.21
C VAL A 185 -1.88 4.79 -9.03
N PHE A 186 -2.87 5.65 -9.23
CA PHE A 186 -3.94 5.85 -8.27
C PHE A 186 -5.26 5.41 -8.87
N VAL A 187 -5.92 4.48 -8.21
CA VAL A 187 -7.25 3.98 -8.59
C VAL A 187 -8.26 4.51 -7.59
N GLN A 188 -9.09 5.43 -8.06
CA GLN A 188 -10.24 5.95 -7.34
C GLN A 188 -11.48 5.17 -7.78
N ILE A 189 -12.25 4.67 -6.81
CA ILE A 189 -13.51 3.97 -7.09
C ILE A 189 -14.66 4.84 -6.57
N ASP A 190 -15.42 5.40 -7.49
CA ASP A 190 -16.55 6.27 -7.16
C ASP A 190 -17.64 5.50 -6.41
N GLY A 191 -18.08 6.05 -5.29
CA GLY A 191 -19.04 5.40 -4.39
C GLY A 191 -18.47 4.18 -3.65
N GLY A 192 -17.21 3.84 -3.86
CA GLY A 192 -16.54 2.72 -3.16
C GLY A 192 -16.44 2.95 -1.66
N SER A 193 -16.73 1.91 -0.89
CA SER A 193 -16.68 1.91 0.58
C SER A 193 -15.30 1.44 1.09
N HIS A 194 -15.22 1.18 2.41
CA HIS A 194 -14.01 0.67 3.06
C HIS A 194 -13.87 -0.84 2.84
N THR A 195 -13.38 -1.23 1.69
CA THR A 195 -13.30 -2.64 1.27
C THR A 195 -12.00 -2.92 0.51
N TRP A 196 -11.73 -4.21 0.32
CA TRP A 196 -10.84 -4.73 -0.72
C TRP A 196 -11.69 -4.99 -1.96
N PRO A 197 -11.72 -4.10 -2.96
CA PRO A 197 -12.62 -4.23 -4.09
C PRO A 197 -12.41 -5.54 -4.85
N THR A 198 -13.50 -6.27 -5.06
CA THR A 198 -13.55 -7.48 -5.87
C THR A 198 -14.77 -7.42 -6.77
N GLY A 199 -14.62 -7.59 -8.05
CA GLY A 199 -15.76 -7.56 -8.94
C GLY A 199 -15.37 -7.45 -10.41
N PRO A 200 -16.36 -7.51 -11.33
CA PRO A 200 -16.10 -7.52 -12.76
C PRO A 200 -15.50 -6.21 -13.30
N GLY A 201 -15.67 -5.09 -12.59
CA GLY A 201 -15.12 -3.80 -12.99
C GLY A 201 -13.70 -3.56 -12.49
N PHE A 202 -13.35 -4.13 -11.34
CA PHE A 202 -12.02 -3.99 -10.73
C PHE A 202 -11.82 -5.09 -9.68
N ASP A 203 -10.80 -5.90 -9.86
CA ASP A 203 -10.38 -6.90 -8.89
C ASP A 203 -9.00 -6.54 -8.34
N THR A 204 -8.97 -6.13 -7.08
CA THR A 204 -7.75 -5.63 -6.44
C THR A 204 -6.64 -6.68 -6.40
N SER A 205 -6.98 -7.94 -6.16
CA SER A 205 -5.99 -9.02 -6.10
C SER A 205 -5.32 -9.25 -7.44
N GLN A 206 -6.08 -9.28 -8.53
CA GLN A 206 -5.55 -9.42 -9.88
C GLN A 206 -4.73 -8.19 -10.28
N GLU A 207 -5.24 -7.00 -10.02
CA GLU A 207 -4.57 -5.74 -10.38
C GLU A 207 -3.24 -5.56 -9.64
N THR A 208 -3.22 -5.82 -8.33
CA THR A 208 -2.00 -5.70 -7.53
C THR A 208 -0.99 -6.79 -7.86
N GLY A 209 -1.44 -8.02 -8.09
CA GLY A 209 -0.58 -9.13 -8.53
C GLY A 209 0.10 -8.85 -9.86
N GLN A 210 -0.64 -8.39 -10.84
CA GLN A 210 -0.11 -7.99 -12.15
C GLN A 210 0.85 -6.80 -12.03
N PHE A 211 0.50 -5.80 -11.21
CA PHE A 211 1.37 -4.66 -10.94
C PHE A 211 2.72 -5.10 -10.35
N PHE A 212 2.71 -5.95 -9.34
CA PHE A 212 3.92 -6.48 -8.73
C PHE A 212 4.75 -7.33 -9.68
N ALA A 213 4.11 -8.14 -10.51
CA ALA A 213 4.80 -8.97 -11.50
C ALA A 213 5.64 -8.14 -12.48
N THR A 214 5.21 -6.90 -12.76
CA THR A 214 5.81 -6.01 -13.77
C THR A 214 6.64 -4.86 -13.18
N HIS A 215 6.66 -4.67 -11.87
CA HIS A 215 7.31 -3.52 -11.20
C HIS A 215 8.39 -3.93 -10.18
N GLY A 216 9.04 -5.08 -10.38
CA GLY A 216 10.30 -5.40 -9.69
C GLY A 216 11.46 -4.52 -10.19
N ARG A 217 12.55 -4.51 -9.41
CA ARG A 217 13.82 -3.84 -9.77
C ARG A 217 14.87 -4.84 -10.21
#